data_ae5da227eb2da8b6ddff16a841b475d9
#
_entry.id   ae5da227eb2da8b6ddff16a841b475d9
#
_cell.length_a   1.000
_cell.length_b   1.000
_cell.length_c   1.000
_cell.angle_alpha   90.00
_cell.angle_beta   90.00
_cell.angle_gamma   90.00
#
_symmetry.space_group_name_H-M   'P 1'
#
loop_
_entity.id
_entity.type
_entity.pdbx_description
1 polymer ?
#
loop_
_entity_poly.entity_id
_entity_poly.type
_entity_poly.pdbx_seq_one_letter_code
_entity_poly.pdbx_strand_id
1 'polypeptide(L)'
;TYTFCIALCICSFVSAQLSENACISLVTCTPGNEVYTRYGHSAIRVCDTTAQLDVVFNYGIFNFDTDFFYWKFVRGETWYELGITSTPWFEYEYKQYKRPVYEQELNLTPEQKQALWQALITNYQPENRKYLYNFVFDNCATRPYQLIKNALEDSIHSDYIGYKGQTYRTFLRHYTGAHRWINAGINL
;
A
#
# COMPACT_ATOMS: atom_id res chain seq x y z
N THR A 1 -1.99 1.17 35.73
CA THR A 1 -1.68 -0.29 35.67
C THR A 1 -2.17 -0.97 34.38
N TYR A 2 -2.38 -0.23 33.25
CA TYR A 2 -2.88 -0.80 32.00
C TYR A 2 -1.87 -0.76 30.84
N THR A 3 -0.64 -0.33 31.10
CA THR A 3 0.36 -0.10 30.02
C THR A 3 1.20 -1.35 29.69
N PHE A 4 1.03 -2.46 30.42
CA PHE A 4 1.89 -3.65 30.27
C PHE A 4 1.32 -4.75 29.35
N CYS A 5 0.04 -4.72 29.04
CA CYS A 5 -0.58 -5.78 28.22
C CYS A 5 -0.48 -5.58 26.70
N ILE A 6 -0.22 -4.36 26.22
CA ILE A 6 -0.18 -4.09 24.77
C ILE A 6 1.16 -4.51 24.14
N ALA A 7 2.25 -4.50 24.91
CA ALA A 7 3.58 -4.89 24.42
C ALA A 7 3.72 -6.41 24.19
N LEU A 8 2.95 -7.25 24.91
CA LEU A 8 3.04 -8.71 24.76
C LEU A 8 2.32 -9.26 23.53
N CYS A 9 1.29 -8.56 23.01
CA CYS A 9 0.57 -8.99 21.82
C CYS A 9 1.36 -8.81 20.51
N ILE A 10 2.28 -7.84 20.45
CA ILE A 10 3.03 -7.54 19.24
C ILE A 10 4.15 -8.56 18.98
N CYS A 11 4.74 -9.12 20.04
CA CYS A 11 5.76 -10.16 19.92
C CYS A 11 5.22 -11.51 19.39
N SER A 12 3.92 -11.77 19.49
CA SER A 12 3.33 -13.04 19.04
C SER A 12 3.11 -13.09 17.52
N PHE A 13 3.07 -11.95 16.83
CA PHE A 13 2.90 -11.91 15.37
C PHE A 13 4.15 -12.29 14.57
N VAL A 14 5.32 -12.21 15.17
CA VAL A 14 6.61 -12.42 14.49
C VAL A 14 6.88 -13.89 14.12
N SER A 15 6.12 -14.84 14.66
CA SER A 15 6.33 -16.27 14.40
C SER A 15 5.05 -17.02 13.93
N ALA A 16 3.94 -16.33 13.72
CA ALA A 16 2.72 -17.01 13.31
C ALA A 16 2.78 -17.38 11.82
N GLN A 17 2.77 -18.68 11.57
CA GLN A 17 2.58 -19.23 10.24
C GLN A 17 1.11 -19.04 9.84
N LEU A 18 0.87 -18.63 8.58
CA LEU A 18 -0.49 -18.60 8.05
C LEU A 18 -1.07 -20.02 7.93
N SER A 19 -2.36 -20.16 8.18
CA SER A 19 -3.05 -21.44 7.96
C SER A 19 -3.21 -21.73 6.48
N GLU A 20 -3.55 -22.98 6.14
CA GLU A 20 -3.85 -23.37 4.76
C GLU A 20 -5.03 -22.59 4.16
N ASN A 21 -5.97 -22.16 5.03
CA ASN A 21 -7.14 -21.38 4.64
C ASN A 21 -6.89 -19.88 4.49
N ALA A 22 -5.65 -19.45 4.67
CA ALA A 22 -5.32 -18.05 4.52
C ALA A 22 -5.44 -17.60 3.05
N CYS A 23 -5.97 -16.39 2.86
CA CYS A 23 -6.05 -15.71 1.57
C CYS A 23 -5.23 -14.42 1.62
N ILE A 24 -4.54 -14.11 0.55
CA ILE A 24 -3.86 -12.82 0.36
C ILE A 24 -4.40 -12.18 -0.90
N SER A 25 -4.79 -10.91 -0.79
CA SER A 25 -5.41 -10.18 -1.89
C SER A 25 -4.70 -8.85 -2.13
N LEU A 26 -4.65 -8.45 -3.40
CA LEU A 26 -4.34 -7.09 -3.79
C LEU A 26 -5.62 -6.26 -3.69
N VAL A 27 -5.57 -5.19 -2.93
CA VAL A 27 -6.66 -4.23 -2.77
C VAL A 27 -6.34 -2.98 -3.58
N THR A 28 -7.28 -2.56 -4.43
CA THR A 28 -7.15 -1.36 -5.26
C THR A 28 -8.30 -0.40 -4.98
N CYS A 29 -7.96 0.82 -4.61
CA CYS A 29 -8.93 1.87 -4.30
C CYS A 29 -8.96 2.91 -5.42
N THR A 30 -10.16 3.31 -5.82
CA THR A 30 -10.33 4.29 -6.89
C THR A 30 -9.76 5.67 -6.55
N PRO A 31 -9.45 6.50 -7.56
CA PRO A 31 -9.10 7.89 -7.35
C PRO A 31 -10.11 8.66 -6.49
N GLY A 32 -9.61 9.61 -5.71
CA GLY A 32 -10.42 10.54 -4.93
C GLY A 32 -10.32 11.97 -5.45
N ASN A 33 -10.92 12.90 -4.70
CA ASN A 33 -10.98 14.32 -5.08
C ASN A 33 -9.74 15.11 -4.63
N GLU A 34 -9.11 14.66 -3.55
CA GLU A 34 -7.91 15.31 -3.02
C GLU A 34 -6.68 15.04 -3.89
N VAL A 35 -5.74 15.98 -3.95
CA VAL A 35 -4.54 15.92 -4.82
C VAL A 35 -3.79 14.60 -4.63
N TYR A 36 -3.56 14.21 -3.39
CA TYR A 36 -2.81 13.00 -3.03
C TYR A 36 -3.59 11.69 -3.27
N THR A 37 -4.91 11.76 -3.47
CA THR A 37 -5.74 10.59 -3.76
C THR A 37 -6.04 10.38 -5.25
N ARG A 38 -5.61 11.30 -6.10
CA ARG A 38 -5.93 11.32 -7.54
C ARG A 38 -5.47 10.10 -8.32
N TYR A 39 -4.46 9.44 -7.85
CA TYR A 39 -3.87 8.29 -8.55
C TYR A 39 -4.39 6.94 -8.02
N GLY A 40 -5.42 7.00 -7.17
CA GLY A 40 -5.89 5.80 -6.49
C GLY A 40 -4.96 5.37 -5.36
N HIS A 41 -5.11 4.12 -4.93
CA HIS A 41 -4.29 3.53 -3.88
C HIS A 41 -4.26 2.02 -4.01
N SER A 42 -3.17 1.40 -3.58
CA SER A 42 -3.06 -0.06 -3.52
C SER A 42 -2.56 -0.50 -2.14
N ALA A 43 -3.08 -1.63 -1.67
CA ALA A 43 -2.73 -2.24 -0.40
C ALA A 43 -2.76 -3.77 -0.51
N ILE A 44 -2.28 -4.48 0.49
CA ILE A 44 -2.33 -5.95 0.56
C ILE A 44 -3.20 -6.33 1.76
N ARG A 45 -4.27 -7.10 1.50
CA ARG A 45 -5.08 -7.72 2.54
C ARG A 45 -4.58 -9.12 2.83
N VAL A 46 -4.52 -9.48 4.10
CA VAL A 46 -4.26 -10.84 4.58
C VAL A 46 -5.44 -11.26 5.45
N CYS A 47 -6.11 -12.33 5.05
CA CYS A 47 -7.24 -12.91 5.77
C CYS A 47 -6.90 -14.36 6.12
N ASP A 48 -6.97 -14.68 7.41
CA ASP A 48 -6.82 -16.05 7.94
C ASP A 48 -7.90 -16.29 9.00
N THR A 49 -8.96 -16.97 8.60
CA THR A 49 -10.10 -17.23 9.46
C THR A 49 -9.75 -18.15 10.65
N THR A 50 -8.77 -19.02 10.48
CA THR A 50 -8.27 -19.90 11.55
C THR A 50 -7.55 -19.11 12.64
N ALA A 51 -6.74 -18.13 12.22
CA ALA A 51 -6.02 -17.23 13.12
C ALA A 51 -6.85 -16.02 13.57
N GLN A 52 -8.09 -15.88 13.13
CA GLN A 52 -8.94 -14.70 13.34
C GLN A 52 -8.23 -13.40 12.88
N LEU A 53 -7.49 -13.48 11.80
CA LEU A 53 -6.74 -12.38 11.21
C LEU A 53 -7.47 -11.87 9.97
N ASP A 54 -7.74 -10.57 9.91
CA ASP A 54 -8.26 -9.90 8.72
C ASP A 54 -7.77 -8.45 8.71
N VAL A 55 -6.64 -8.23 8.07
CA VAL A 55 -5.92 -6.96 8.10
C VAL A 55 -5.45 -6.52 6.74
N VAL A 56 -5.30 -5.21 6.60
CA VAL A 56 -4.77 -4.55 5.39
C VAL A 56 -3.43 -3.90 5.72
N PHE A 57 -2.41 -4.27 4.96
CA PHE A 57 -1.09 -3.65 4.95
C PHE A 57 -1.10 -2.47 3.98
N ASN A 58 -1.02 -1.27 4.53
CA ASN A 58 -1.18 0.00 3.81
C ASN A 58 0.15 0.74 3.72
N TYR A 59 0.76 0.76 2.51
CA TYR A 59 1.93 1.54 2.19
C TYR A 59 1.50 2.96 1.76
N GLY A 60 1.52 3.91 2.64
CA GLY A 60 1.08 5.26 2.27
C GLY A 60 0.60 6.07 3.45
N ILE A 61 0.84 5.59 4.66
CA ILE A 61 0.56 6.37 5.86
C ILE A 61 1.62 7.45 5.98
N PHE A 62 1.17 8.70 6.15
CA PHE A 62 2.02 9.86 6.34
C PHE A 62 1.39 10.84 7.32
N ASN A 63 2.21 11.69 7.90
CA ASN A 63 1.75 12.67 8.86
C ASN A 63 1.77 14.08 8.25
N PHE A 64 0.61 14.70 8.14
CA PHE A 64 0.46 16.10 7.69
C PHE A 64 1.01 17.13 8.69
N ASP A 65 1.10 16.78 9.97
CA ASP A 65 1.62 17.68 11.01
C ASP A 65 3.15 17.86 10.96
N THR A 66 3.78 17.34 9.90
CA THR A 66 5.19 17.56 9.65
C THR A 66 5.42 19.00 9.18
N ASP A 67 6.30 19.73 9.86
CA ASP A 67 6.68 21.08 9.47
C ASP A 67 7.06 21.16 7.99
N PHE A 68 6.50 22.14 7.29
CA PHE A 68 6.71 22.37 5.86
C PHE A 68 6.32 21.17 4.97
N PHE A 69 5.27 20.41 5.34
CA PHE A 69 4.84 19.21 4.62
C PHE A 69 4.78 19.40 3.10
N TYR A 70 4.07 20.43 2.61
CA TYR A 70 3.92 20.66 1.17
C TYR A 70 5.25 20.95 0.47
N TRP A 71 6.15 21.64 1.13
CA TRP A 71 7.50 21.92 0.59
C TRP A 71 8.34 20.63 0.50
N LYS A 72 8.32 19.83 1.55
CA LYS A 72 8.98 18.51 1.57
C LYS A 72 8.38 17.56 0.54
N PHE A 73 7.03 17.58 0.38
CA PHE A 73 6.35 16.78 -0.62
C PHE A 73 6.80 17.12 -2.04
N VAL A 74 6.85 18.41 -2.40
CA VAL A 74 7.31 18.86 -3.74
C VAL A 74 8.77 18.48 -3.98
N ARG A 75 9.60 18.47 -2.94
CA ARG A 75 11.02 18.09 -3.02
C ARG A 75 11.26 16.58 -2.97
N GLY A 76 10.22 15.77 -2.74
CA GLY A 76 10.37 14.33 -2.56
C GLY A 76 11.05 13.95 -1.23
N GLU A 77 10.95 14.79 -0.21
CA GLU A 77 11.56 14.61 1.12
C GLU A 77 10.54 14.14 2.17
N THR A 78 9.39 13.61 1.74
CA THR A 78 8.32 13.18 2.63
C THR A 78 8.49 11.74 3.04
N TRP A 79 8.54 11.50 4.35
CA TRP A 79 8.57 10.16 4.90
C TRP A 79 7.17 9.58 5.00
N TYR A 80 7.03 8.38 4.51
CA TYR A 80 5.84 7.55 4.61
C TYR A 80 6.14 6.30 5.42
N GLU A 81 5.09 5.64 5.90
CA GLU A 81 5.27 4.37 6.59
C GLU A 81 4.22 3.33 6.18
N LEU A 82 4.60 2.07 6.36
CA LEU A 82 3.68 0.95 6.31
C LEU A 82 2.87 0.90 7.61
N GLY A 83 1.55 0.94 7.49
CA GLY A 83 0.63 0.70 8.58
C GLY A 83 -0.19 -0.55 8.39
N ILE A 84 -0.77 -1.03 9.47
CA ILE A 84 -1.73 -2.14 9.48
C ILE A 84 -3.04 -1.64 10.06
N THR A 85 -4.14 -1.97 9.41
CA THR A 85 -5.49 -1.68 9.91
C THR A 85 -6.40 -2.90 9.69
N SER A 86 -7.48 -3.01 10.46
CA SER A 86 -8.47 -4.05 10.20
C SER A 86 -9.21 -3.79 8.89
N THR A 87 -9.55 -4.86 8.16
CA THR A 87 -10.29 -4.72 6.90
C THR A 87 -11.60 -3.95 7.04
N PRO A 88 -12.45 -4.19 8.07
CA PRO A 88 -13.68 -3.42 8.22
C PRO A 88 -13.44 -1.92 8.42
N TRP A 89 -12.36 -1.53 9.12
CA TRP A 89 -12.02 -0.12 9.30
C TRP A 89 -11.50 0.52 8.01
N PHE A 90 -10.66 -0.18 7.26
CA PHE A 90 -10.17 0.24 5.95
C PHE A 90 -11.35 0.48 4.98
N GLU A 91 -12.26 -0.47 4.86
CA GLU A 91 -13.44 -0.34 4.00
C GLU A 91 -14.36 0.80 4.44
N TYR A 92 -14.57 0.94 5.75
CA TYR A 92 -15.37 2.04 6.29
C TYR A 92 -14.80 3.39 5.89
N GLU A 93 -13.49 3.60 6.00
CA GLU A 93 -12.83 4.84 5.61
C GLU A 93 -13.09 5.17 4.13
N TYR A 94 -12.85 4.23 3.22
CA TYR A 94 -13.07 4.45 1.79
C TYR A 94 -14.55 4.68 1.44
N LYS A 95 -15.46 4.03 2.14
CA LYS A 95 -16.91 4.22 1.99
C LYS A 95 -17.33 5.64 2.37
N GLN A 96 -16.76 6.24 3.42
CA GLN A 96 -17.03 7.62 3.81
C GLN A 96 -16.69 8.61 2.67
N TYR A 97 -15.61 8.34 1.96
CA TYR A 97 -15.18 9.16 0.81
C TYR A 97 -15.82 8.75 -0.52
N LYS A 98 -16.79 7.81 -0.51
CA LYS A 98 -17.47 7.25 -1.70
C LYS A 98 -16.47 6.75 -2.75
N ARG A 99 -15.37 6.15 -2.30
CA ARG A 99 -14.32 5.60 -3.13
C ARG A 99 -14.46 4.07 -3.18
N PRO A 100 -14.87 3.49 -4.32
CA PRO A 100 -14.90 2.03 -4.49
C PRO A 100 -13.56 1.37 -4.20
N VAL A 101 -13.64 0.22 -3.54
CA VAL A 101 -12.51 -0.65 -3.25
C VAL A 101 -12.72 -1.94 -4.03
N TYR A 102 -11.73 -2.36 -4.78
CA TYR A 102 -11.70 -3.62 -5.52
C TYR A 102 -10.68 -4.54 -4.88
N GLU A 103 -11.05 -5.80 -4.74
CA GLU A 103 -10.20 -6.83 -4.20
C GLU A 103 -9.95 -7.91 -5.24
N GLN A 104 -8.69 -8.31 -5.38
CA GLN A 104 -8.26 -9.40 -6.23
C GLN A 104 -7.48 -10.39 -5.38
N GLU A 105 -8.06 -11.57 -5.14
CA GLU A 105 -7.35 -12.65 -4.48
C GLU A 105 -6.20 -13.14 -5.37
N LEU A 106 -5.02 -13.31 -4.76
CA LEU A 106 -3.82 -13.77 -5.43
C LEU A 106 -3.78 -15.30 -5.40
N ASN A 107 -3.61 -15.91 -6.58
CA ASN A 107 -3.46 -17.35 -6.70
C ASN A 107 -2.03 -17.78 -6.31
N LEU A 108 -1.79 -17.90 -5.01
CA LEU A 108 -0.48 -18.22 -4.42
C LEU A 108 -0.47 -19.65 -3.85
N THR A 109 0.66 -20.34 -3.98
CA THR A 109 0.90 -21.58 -3.23
C THR A 109 1.03 -21.29 -1.73
N PRO A 110 0.89 -22.30 -0.83
CA PRO A 110 1.11 -22.11 0.60
C PRO A 110 2.48 -21.49 0.93
N GLU A 111 3.52 -21.92 0.23
CA GLU A 111 4.90 -21.40 0.41
C GLU A 111 5.00 -19.94 0.00
N GLN A 112 4.38 -19.56 -1.12
CA GLN A 112 4.34 -18.19 -1.62
C GLN A 112 3.53 -17.28 -0.68
N LYS A 113 2.40 -17.76 -0.14
CA LYS A 113 1.62 -17.03 0.89
C LYS A 113 2.49 -16.77 2.13
N GLN A 114 3.22 -17.79 2.59
CA GLN A 114 4.08 -17.65 3.76
C GLN A 114 5.25 -16.71 3.50
N ALA A 115 5.88 -16.78 2.33
CA ALA A 115 6.96 -15.87 1.93
C ALA A 115 6.48 -14.41 1.89
N LEU A 116 5.31 -14.16 1.28
CA LEU A 116 4.72 -12.82 1.21
C LEU A 116 4.33 -12.29 2.60
N TRP A 117 3.74 -13.14 3.44
CA TRP A 117 3.41 -12.82 4.83
C TRP A 117 4.66 -12.44 5.62
N GLN A 118 5.72 -13.24 5.54
CA GLN A 118 6.96 -12.97 6.24
C GLN A 118 7.61 -11.65 5.77
N ALA A 119 7.55 -11.36 4.48
CA ALA A 119 8.03 -10.10 3.92
C ALA A 119 7.21 -8.89 4.44
N LEU A 120 5.90 -9.02 4.53
CA LEU A 120 5.01 -7.98 5.08
C LEU A 120 5.33 -7.72 6.56
N ILE A 121 5.45 -8.77 7.37
CA ILE A 121 5.80 -8.64 8.80
C ILE A 121 7.20 -8.03 8.97
N THR A 122 8.17 -8.43 8.15
CA THR A 122 9.52 -7.85 8.18
C THR A 122 9.49 -6.36 7.84
N ASN A 123 8.73 -5.98 6.81
CA ASN A 123 8.58 -4.57 6.43
C ASN A 123 7.84 -3.74 7.48
N TYR A 124 6.97 -4.36 8.28
CA TYR A 124 6.24 -3.68 9.34
C TYR A 124 7.08 -3.42 10.60
N GLN A 125 8.26 -4.04 10.74
CA GLN A 125 9.12 -3.78 11.90
C GLN A 125 9.48 -2.28 11.98
N PRO A 126 9.64 -1.73 13.18
CA PRO A 126 9.89 -0.29 13.39
C PRO A 126 11.06 0.26 12.56
N GLU A 127 12.10 -0.54 12.39
CA GLU A 127 13.30 -0.20 11.62
C GLU A 127 13.09 -0.20 10.10
N ASN A 128 12.09 -0.93 9.59
CA ASN A 128 11.87 -1.15 8.16
C ASN A 128 10.65 -0.41 7.60
N ARG A 129 9.66 -0.09 8.45
CA ARG A 129 8.37 0.41 7.98
C ARG A 129 8.38 1.81 7.39
N LYS A 130 9.39 2.63 7.74
CA LYS A 130 9.52 4.00 7.23
C LYS A 130 10.33 4.02 5.94
N TYR A 131 9.88 4.81 4.99
CA TYR A 131 10.57 4.99 3.72
C TYR A 131 10.39 6.39 3.15
N LEU A 132 11.35 6.82 2.35
CA LEU A 132 11.26 8.08 1.62
C LEU A 132 10.38 7.87 0.38
N TYR A 133 9.23 8.53 0.36
CA TYR A 133 8.27 8.37 -0.72
C TYR A 133 8.78 8.94 -2.04
N ASN A 134 8.72 8.13 -3.08
CA ASN A 134 8.94 8.59 -4.44
C ASN A 134 7.70 8.30 -5.28
N PHE A 135 7.09 9.36 -5.80
CA PHE A 135 5.83 9.27 -6.50
C PHE A 135 5.83 8.28 -7.68
N VAL A 136 6.95 8.10 -8.36
CA VAL A 136 7.09 7.23 -9.53
C VAL A 136 7.67 5.86 -9.17
N PHE A 137 8.67 5.82 -8.28
CA PHE A 137 9.51 4.65 -8.13
C PHE A 137 9.36 3.93 -6.78
N ASP A 138 8.85 4.61 -5.74
CA ASP A 138 8.71 4.01 -4.40
C ASP A 138 7.46 4.51 -3.68
N ASN A 139 6.32 3.82 -3.90
CA ASN A 139 5.00 4.27 -3.48
C ASN A 139 4.07 3.11 -3.11
N CYS A 140 2.81 3.44 -2.81
CA CYS A 140 1.78 2.47 -2.41
C CYS A 140 1.43 1.43 -3.50
N ALA A 141 1.80 1.62 -4.74
CA ALA A 141 1.60 0.63 -5.80
C ALA A 141 2.88 -0.18 -6.09
N THR A 142 4.04 0.48 -6.12
CA THR A 142 5.30 -0.18 -6.45
C THR A 142 5.77 -1.12 -5.35
N ARG A 143 5.57 -0.78 -4.07
CA ARG A 143 5.95 -1.64 -2.93
C ARG A 143 5.16 -2.94 -2.87
N PRO A 144 3.81 -2.93 -2.90
CA PRO A 144 3.03 -4.17 -3.01
C PRO A 144 3.41 -5.01 -4.22
N TYR A 145 3.57 -4.37 -5.39
CA TYR A 145 3.98 -5.07 -6.61
C TYR A 145 5.32 -5.80 -6.42
N GLN A 146 6.32 -5.14 -5.85
CA GLN A 146 7.65 -5.74 -5.64
C GLN A 146 7.60 -6.92 -4.66
N LEU A 147 6.80 -6.81 -3.60
CA LEU A 147 6.60 -7.91 -2.65
C LEU A 147 5.94 -9.12 -3.29
N ILE A 148 4.87 -8.89 -4.05
CA ILE A 148 4.15 -9.96 -4.76
C ILE A 148 5.08 -10.59 -5.80
N LYS A 149 5.81 -9.78 -6.56
CA LYS A 149 6.78 -10.24 -7.55
C LYS A 149 7.86 -11.14 -6.93
N ASN A 150 8.42 -10.73 -5.81
CA ASN A 150 9.44 -11.50 -5.09
C ASN A 150 8.87 -12.84 -4.57
N ALA A 151 7.63 -12.84 -4.05
CA ALA A 151 6.99 -14.06 -3.57
C ALA A 151 6.65 -15.05 -4.71
N LEU A 152 6.45 -14.54 -5.91
CA LEU A 152 6.17 -15.33 -7.12
C LEU A 152 7.44 -15.69 -7.92
N GLU A 153 8.63 -15.40 -7.39
CA GLU A 153 9.91 -15.70 -8.04
C GLU A 153 9.96 -15.25 -9.52
N ASP A 154 9.53 -14.01 -9.78
CA ASP A 154 9.43 -13.40 -11.11
C ASP A 154 8.43 -14.07 -12.09
N SER A 155 7.61 -15.02 -11.64
CA SER A 155 6.62 -15.70 -12.50
C SER A 155 5.33 -14.88 -12.77
N ILE A 156 5.36 -13.58 -12.53
CA ILE A 156 4.22 -12.70 -12.88
C ILE A 156 4.18 -12.53 -14.39
N HIS A 157 3.18 -13.16 -15.03
CA HIS A 157 2.81 -12.82 -16.37
C HIS A 157 1.79 -11.67 -16.32
N SER A 158 2.23 -10.47 -16.62
CA SER A 158 1.31 -9.36 -16.84
C SER A 158 1.21 -9.10 -18.34
N ASP A 159 0.01 -9.23 -18.87
CA ASP A 159 -0.32 -8.65 -20.18
C ASP A 159 -0.34 -7.11 -19.99
N TYR A 160 0.87 -6.55 -19.82
CA TYR A 160 1.01 -5.13 -19.62
C TYR A 160 0.55 -4.39 -20.87
N ILE A 161 -0.68 -3.93 -20.85
CA ILE A 161 -1.19 -2.96 -21.82
C ILE A 161 -0.58 -1.59 -21.46
N GLY A 162 0.74 -1.51 -21.54
CA GLY A 162 1.44 -0.27 -21.28
C GLY A 162 1.14 0.75 -22.38
N TYR A 163 1.04 1.97 -22.00
CA TYR A 163 0.98 3.10 -22.93
C TYR A 163 2.35 3.23 -23.63
N LYS A 164 2.58 2.40 -24.65
CA LYS A 164 3.84 2.42 -25.43
C LYS A 164 4.10 3.85 -25.94
N GLY A 165 5.27 4.37 -25.62
CA GLY A 165 5.71 5.70 -26.07
C GLY A 165 5.25 6.88 -25.21
N GLN A 166 4.59 6.66 -24.08
CA GLN A 166 4.25 7.73 -23.15
C GLN A 166 5.35 7.96 -22.10
N THR A 167 5.58 9.22 -21.78
CA THR A 167 6.46 9.61 -20.68
C THR A 167 5.68 9.59 -19.35
N TYR A 168 6.38 9.48 -18.21
CA TYR A 168 5.75 9.65 -16.89
C TYR A 168 4.98 10.96 -16.79
N ARG A 169 5.50 12.06 -17.38
CA ARG A 169 4.83 13.36 -17.41
C ARG A 169 3.46 13.27 -18.11
N THR A 170 3.38 12.60 -19.25
CA THR A 170 2.12 12.42 -20.00
C THR A 170 1.12 11.60 -19.18
N PHE A 171 1.59 10.54 -18.54
CA PHE A 171 0.76 9.72 -17.65
C PHE A 171 0.22 10.53 -16.47
N LEU A 172 1.08 11.27 -15.75
CA LEU A 172 0.66 12.12 -14.64
C LEU A 172 -0.39 13.16 -15.05
N ARG A 173 -0.22 13.78 -16.19
CA ARG A 173 -1.17 14.76 -16.74
C ARG A 173 -2.54 14.17 -17.04
N HIS A 174 -2.61 12.91 -17.44
CA HIS A 174 -3.88 12.25 -17.70
C HIS A 174 -4.78 12.26 -16.46
N TYR A 175 -4.23 12.00 -15.28
CA TYR A 175 -4.98 11.99 -14.01
C TYR A 175 -5.22 13.37 -13.40
N THR A 176 -4.43 14.37 -13.77
CA THR A 176 -4.51 15.73 -13.23
C THR A 176 -5.11 16.74 -14.19
N GLY A 177 -5.62 16.30 -15.36
CA GLY A 177 -6.08 17.16 -16.45
C GLY A 177 -7.08 18.26 -16.08
N ALA A 178 -7.94 17.98 -15.10
CA ALA A 178 -8.90 18.96 -14.57
C ALA A 178 -8.30 20.02 -13.62
N HIS A 179 -7.04 19.84 -13.19
CA HIS A 179 -6.38 20.70 -12.20
C HIS A 179 -5.27 21.52 -12.84
N ARG A 180 -5.62 22.71 -13.30
CA ARG A 180 -4.71 23.62 -14.02
C ARG A 180 -3.40 23.90 -13.28
N TRP A 181 -3.45 24.11 -11.95
CA TRP A 181 -2.28 24.40 -11.12
C TRP A 181 -1.34 23.20 -10.96
N ILE A 182 -1.90 22.00 -10.79
CA ILE A 182 -1.11 20.77 -10.71
C ILE A 182 -0.42 20.51 -12.06
N ASN A 183 -1.17 20.68 -13.16
CA ASN A 183 -0.60 20.55 -14.50
C ASN A 183 0.48 21.59 -14.80
N ALA A 184 0.35 22.81 -14.29
CA ALA A 184 1.42 23.80 -14.39
C ALA A 184 2.69 23.33 -13.67
N GLY A 185 2.56 22.82 -12.42
CA GLY A 185 3.69 22.29 -11.65
C GLY A 185 4.35 21.07 -12.29
N ILE A 186 3.60 20.17 -12.94
CA ILE A 186 4.15 19.01 -13.67
C ILE A 186 4.94 19.44 -14.91
N ASN A 187 4.68 20.64 -15.46
CA ASN A 187 5.33 21.14 -16.66
C ASN A 187 6.57 22.02 -16.40
N LEU A 188 6.80 22.39 -15.14
CA LEU A 188 8.03 23.06 -14.70
C LEU A 188 9.14 22.04 -14.47
#